data_a24a6ec72f651bbba6aa1a39772ebdc9
#
_entry.id   a24a6ec72f651bbba6aa1a39772ebdc9
#
_cell.length_a   1.000
_cell.length_b   1.000
_cell.length_c   1.000
_cell.angle_alpha   90.00
_cell.angle_beta   90.00
_cell.angle_gamma   90.00
#
_symmetry.space_group_name_H-M   'P 1'
#
loop_
_entity.id
_entity.type
_entity.pdbx_description
1 polymer ?
#
loop_
_entity_poly.entity_id
_entity_poly.type
_entity_poly.pdbx_seq_one_letter_code
_entity_poly.pdbx_strand_id
1 'polypeptide(L)'
;MKKALSMLLAIIMVLTLMVGCGEKPAPTPNEELSATQQIIKEAEGMTLEELAKKAIEESNGKTFYGVGNSSRGKSALPLFIEYLQSIDSSYTLNFEWQQPKNNKIFEQLTADSLKETGTFAMTLIQDGNQIESKMVKTGVLDTFIPKDWADANNTTADAYEGYLPLQTLNKVFMYNCVGEKSYDNVWDFVAEGEHGLFMDIDSEIVGKNFLYMLTRDDYSTMLKTAFEALPAEEQAYFQPTIDAMAADAANLGLTENAKYGLAWIKLWVGSYNAQTDDGPICNTLVSDSAKDQFGLLVYSKLRSVEESATVSKNNIKVAAYQDGYTGLGGYGYCHYLFVTDNSPLPWTACAFIAYMTCTVDGFS
;
A
#
# COMPACT_ATOMS: atom_id res chain seq x y z
N MET A 1 -20.12 -7.54 -46.95
CA MET A 1 -19.20 -8.30 -46.08
C MET A 1 -18.58 -7.45 -44.95
N LYS A 2 -18.09 -6.22 -45.16
CA LYS A 2 -17.50 -5.39 -44.09
C LYS A 2 -18.47 -4.99 -42.95
N LYS A 3 -19.76 -4.75 -43.24
CA LYS A 3 -20.78 -4.38 -42.24
C LYS A 3 -21.20 -5.55 -41.37
N ALA A 4 -21.20 -6.79 -41.89
CA ALA A 4 -21.52 -7.98 -41.08
C ALA A 4 -20.39 -8.36 -40.09
N LEU A 5 -19.14 -8.13 -40.49
CA LEU A 5 -17.99 -8.38 -39.62
C LEU A 5 -17.90 -7.39 -38.45
N SER A 6 -18.27 -6.11 -38.70
CA SER A 6 -18.35 -5.08 -37.66
C SER A 6 -19.45 -5.34 -36.62
N MET A 7 -20.56 -5.90 -37.06
CA MET A 7 -21.67 -6.24 -36.17
C MET A 7 -21.38 -7.48 -35.32
N LEU A 8 -20.63 -8.45 -35.87
CA LEU A 8 -20.18 -9.64 -35.13
C LEU A 8 -19.15 -9.28 -34.04
N LEU A 9 -18.21 -8.37 -34.31
CA LEU A 9 -17.26 -7.86 -33.32
C LEU A 9 -17.95 -7.07 -32.19
N ALA A 10 -18.98 -6.30 -32.50
CA ALA A 10 -19.75 -5.56 -31.50
C ALA A 10 -20.55 -6.51 -30.58
N ILE A 11 -21.09 -7.59 -31.11
CA ILE A 11 -21.83 -8.59 -30.34
C ILE A 11 -20.89 -9.39 -29.40
N ILE A 12 -19.67 -9.68 -29.83
CA ILE A 12 -18.66 -10.34 -29.00
C ILE A 12 -18.19 -9.42 -27.85
N MET A 13 -18.03 -8.10 -28.09
CA MET A 13 -17.70 -7.14 -27.03
C MET A 13 -18.83 -6.93 -26.02
N VAL A 14 -20.08 -7.02 -26.43
CA VAL A 14 -21.23 -6.88 -25.50
C VAL A 14 -21.43 -8.14 -24.66
N LEU A 15 -21.09 -9.33 -25.16
CA LEU A 15 -21.17 -10.58 -24.41
C LEU A 15 -20.06 -10.73 -23.35
N THR A 16 -18.95 -10.02 -23.48
CA THR A 16 -17.88 -10.00 -22.44
C THR A 16 -18.12 -8.98 -21.32
N LEU A 17 -19.11 -8.07 -21.47
CA LEU A 17 -19.47 -7.08 -20.44
C LEU A 17 -20.63 -7.49 -19.53
N MET A 18 -21.23 -8.66 -19.75
CA MET A 18 -22.34 -9.17 -18.92
C MET A 18 -21.93 -10.23 -17.88
N VAL A 19 -20.64 -10.35 -17.57
CA VAL A 19 -20.17 -11.21 -16.47
C VAL A 19 -19.56 -10.33 -15.38
N GLY A 20 -20.39 -9.76 -14.55
CA GLY A 20 -19.90 -8.94 -13.46
C GLY A 20 -20.98 -8.48 -12.49
N CYS A 21 -21.65 -9.40 -11.84
CA CYS A 21 -22.26 -9.35 -10.51
C CYS A 21 -22.79 -10.76 -10.23
N GLY A 22 -21.89 -11.68 -9.99
CA GLY A 22 -22.19 -13.01 -9.53
C GLY A 22 -21.49 -13.23 -8.20
N GLU A 23 -22.24 -13.79 -7.27
CA GLU A 23 -21.77 -14.36 -6.00
C GLU A 23 -20.36 -14.96 -6.15
N LYS A 24 -19.54 -14.83 -5.09
CA LYS A 24 -18.26 -15.57 -4.98
C LYS A 24 -18.49 -16.98 -5.53
N PRO A 25 -17.74 -17.46 -6.54
CA PRO A 25 -17.78 -18.86 -6.87
C PRO A 25 -17.47 -19.62 -5.59
N ALA A 26 -18.36 -20.52 -5.17
CA ALA A 26 -18.04 -21.44 -4.11
C ALA A 26 -16.73 -22.14 -4.50
N PRO A 27 -15.79 -22.33 -3.56
CA PRO A 27 -14.55 -23.03 -3.86
C PRO A 27 -14.93 -24.38 -4.48
N THR A 28 -14.42 -24.65 -5.67
CA THR A 28 -14.55 -25.95 -6.33
C THR A 28 -13.92 -26.98 -5.39
N PRO A 29 -14.67 -28.01 -4.94
CA PRO A 29 -14.06 -29.04 -4.11
C PRO A 29 -13.06 -29.82 -4.98
N ASN A 30 -11.75 -29.75 -4.63
CA ASN A 30 -10.59 -30.44 -5.20
C ASN A 30 -9.65 -29.62 -6.11
N GLU A 31 -9.28 -28.41 -5.73
CA GLU A 31 -7.93 -27.94 -6.13
C GLU A 31 -6.95 -28.50 -5.08
N GLU A 32 -6.02 -29.38 -5.53
CA GLU A 32 -4.92 -29.82 -4.68
C GLU A 32 -4.07 -28.61 -4.33
N LEU A 33 -3.81 -28.40 -3.04
CA LEU A 33 -2.95 -27.31 -2.56
C LEU A 33 -1.56 -27.42 -3.23
N SER A 34 -0.98 -26.31 -3.61
CA SER A 34 0.42 -26.26 -4.06
C SER A 34 1.34 -26.79 -2.94
N ALA A 35 2.57 -27.14 -3.30
CA ALA A 35 3.57 -27.57 -2.31
C ALA A 35 3.83 -26.47 -1.25
N THR A 36 3.87 -25.20 -1.68
CA THR A 36 4.02 -24.04 -0.78
C THR A 36 2.81 -23.88 0.13
N GLN A 37 1.59 -24.01 -0.39
CA GLN A 37 0.37 -23.91 0.41
C GLN A 37 0.25 -25.02 1.45
N GLN A 38 0.70 -26.25 1.13
CA GLN A 38 0.78 -27.34 2.10
C GLN A 38 1.76 -27.01 3.25
N ILE A 39 2.92 -26.44 2.92
CA ILE A 39 3.91 -26.00 3.90
C ILE A 39 3.35 -24.86 4.76
N ILE A 40 2.71 -23.87 4.17
CA ILE A 40 2.08 -22.76 4.90
C ILE A 40 1.06 -23.29 5.91
N LYS A 41 0.20 -24.23 5.50
CA LYS A 41 -0.81 -24.81 6.38
C LYS A 41 -0.20 -25.57 7.56
N GLU A 42 0.93 -26.25 7.36
CA GLU A 42 1.69 -26.88 8.45
C GLU A 42 2.35 -25.82 9.35
N ALA A 43 2.94 -24.79 8.74
CA ALA A 43 3.63 -23.70 9.43
C ALA A 43 2.73 -22.85 10.33
N GLU A 44 1.45 -22.69 9.98
CA GLU A 44 0.46 -21.95 10.80
C GLU A 44 0.21 -22.57 12.18
N GLY A 45 0.53 -23.86 12.35
CA GLY A 45 0.47 -24.55 13.64
C GLY A 45 1.74 -24.45 14.49
N MET A 46 2.82 -23.85 13.95
CA MET A 46 4.16 -23.88 14.56
C MET A 46 4.51 -22.56 15.24
N THR A 47 5.26 -22.67 16.33
CA THR A 47 5.92 -21.52 16.98
C THR A 47 7.11 -21.03 16.15
N LEU A 48 7.57 -19.79 16.40
CA LEU A 48 8.76 -19.25 15.74
C LEU A 48 9.99 -20.16 15.91
N GLU A 49 10.18 -20.78 17.08
CA GLU A 49 11.30 -21.69 17.33
C GLU A 49 11.23 -22.97 16.47
N GLU A 50 10.02 -23.53 16.31
CA GLU A 50 9.80 -24.71 15.43
C GLU A 50 10.03 -24.36 13.96
N LEU A 51 9.53 -23.22 13.50
CA LEU A 51 9.77 -22.69 12.17
C LEU A 51 11.26 -22.42 11.91
N ALA A 52 11.99 -21.90 12.89
CA ALA A 52 13.42 -21.66 12.78
C ALA A 52 14.21 -22.96 12.55
N LYS A 53 13.83 -24.06 13.20
CA LYS A 53 14.45 -25.37 12.97
C LYS A 53 14.20 -25.88 11.54
N LYS A 54 12.96 -25.72 11.03
CA LYS A 54 12.63 -26.05 9.63
C LYS A 54 13.41 -25.18 8.65
N ALA A 55 13.54 -23.88 8.93
CA ALA A 55 14.32 -22.96 8.08
C ALA A 55 15.81 -23.36 8.01
N ILE A 56 16.40 -23.75 9.14
CA ILE A 56 17.80 -24.24 9.20
C ILE A 56 17.97 -25.49 8.32
N GLU A 57 17.07 -26.48 8.44
CA GLU A 57 17.09 -27.70 7.65
C GLU A 57 16.96 -27.41 6.15
N GLU A 58 16.07 -26.46 5.77
CA GLU A 58 15.77 -26.14 4.38
C GLU A 58 16.88 -25.34 3.70
N SER A 59 17.44 -24.34 4.38
CA SER A 59 18.17 -23.26 3.71
C SER A 59 19.66 -23.16 4.05
N ASN A 60 20.21 -24.02 4.89
CA ASN A 60 21.65 -23.98 5.23
C ASN A 60 22.54 -24.01 4.00
N GLY A 61 23.43 -23.04 3.87
CA GLY A 61 24.36 -22.89 2.72
C GLY A 61 23.71 -22.32 1.44
N LYS A 62 22.42 -21.99 1.45
CA LYS A 62 21.69 -21.45 0.29
C LYS A 62 21.67 -19.92 0.27
N THR A 63 20.98 -19.37 -0.73
CA THR A 63 20.70 -17.93 -0.85
C THR A 63 19.20 -17.69 -0.79
N PHE A 64 18.77 -16.79 0.09
CA PHE A 64 17.39 -16.32 0.23
C PHE A 64 17.20 -15.05 -0.60
N TYR A 65 16.24 -15.05 -1.50
CA TYR A 65 15.86 -13.89 -2.29
C TYR A 65 14.50 -13.37 -1.84
N GLY A 66 14.45 -12.11 -1.45
CA GLY A 66 13.21 -11.41 -1.16
C GLY A 66 13.06 -10.15 -2.01
N VAL A 67 11.83 -9.72 -2.21
CA VAL A 67 11.51 -8.48 -2.92
C VAL A 67 10.46 -7.68 -2.17
N GLY A 68 10.65 -6.37 -2.04
CA GLY A 68 9.68 -5.53 -1.35
C GLY A 68 9.97 -4.05 -1.52
N ASN A 69 8.99 -3.21 -1.29
CA ASN A 69 9.13 -1.76 -1.39
C ASN A 69 9.53 -1.08 -0.07
N SER A 70 9.89 -1.86 0.93
CA SER A 70 10.39 -1.38 2.23
C SER A 70 11.79 -1.94 2.52
N SER A 71 12.64 -1.11 3.12
CA SER A 71 13.97 -1.53 3.61
C SER A 71 13.91 -2.47 4.82
N ARG A 72 12.75 -2.64 5.44
CA ARG A 72 12.58 -3.47 6.65
C ARG A 72 13.01 -4.92 6.43
N GLY A 73 12.64 -5.53 5.31
CA GLY A 73 13.11 -6.89 4.98
C GLY A 73 14.63 -6.99 4.90
N LYS A 74 15.28 -6.00 4.26
CA LYS A 74 16.73 -5.94 4.18
C LYS A 74 17.39 -5.75 5.55
N SER A 75 16.79 -4.93 6.41
CA SER A 75 17.34 -4.66 7.76
C SER A 75 17.15 -5.83 8.71
N ALA A 76 16.03 -6.56 8.63
CA ALA A 76 15.71 -7.68 9.50
C ALA A 76 16.46 -8.99 9.13
N LEU A 77 16.84 -9.18 7.86
CA LEU A 77 17.50 -10.42 7.43
C LEU A 77 18.82 -10.74 8.16
N PRO A 78 19.75 -9.81 8.39
CA PRO A 78 20.95 -10.09 9.18
C PRO A 78 20.63 -10.57 10.61
N LEU A 79 19.67 -9.90 11.27
CA LEU A 79 19.23 -10.25 12.63
C LEU A 79 18.53 -11.60 12.68
N PHE A 80 17.76 -11.94 11.65
CA PHE A 80 17.16 -13.27 11.50
C PHE A 80 18.23 -14.36 11.35
N ILE A 81 19.28 -14.11 10.56
CA ILE A 81 20.40 -15.05 10.43
C ILE A 81 21.11 -15.25 11.77
N GLU A 82 21.37 -14.17 12.51
CA GLU A 82 21.93 -14.25 13.87
C GLU A 82 21.02 -15.04 14.83
N TYR A 83 19.71 -14.88 14.72
CA TYR A 83 18.74 -15.67 15.49
C TYR A 83 18.84 -17.16 15.14
N LEU A 84 18.90 -17.54 13.85
CA LEU A 84 19.08 -18.94 13.44
C LEU A 84 20.43 -19.50 13.88
N GLN A 85 21.49 -18.69 13.85
CA GLN A 85 22.83 -19.07 14.34
C GLN A 85 22.87 -19.25 15.88
N SER A 86 21.98 -18.63 16.63
CA SER A 86 21.84 -18.88 18.06
C SER A 86 21.28 -20.29 18.35
N ILE A 87 20.58 -20.89 17.39
CA ILE A 87 20.03 -22.25 17.48
C ILE A 87 21.05 -23.27 16.93
N ASP A 88 21.64 -22.99 15.77
CA ASP A 88 22.71 -23.78 15.16
C ASP A 88 23.87 -22.86 14.73
N SER A 89 24.95 -22.87 15.49
CA SER A 89 26.12 -22.01 15.24
C SER A 89 26.86 -22.31 13.92
N SER A 90 26.57 -23.41 13.27
CA SER A 90 27.13 -23.79 11.95
C SER A 90 26.30 -23.28 10.77
N TYR A 91 25.12 -22.72 11.03
CA TYR A 91 24.20 -22.24 10.01
C TYR A 91 24.76 -21.07 9.23
N THR A 92 24.58 -21.13 7.91
CA THR A 92 24.95 -20.05 6.98
C THR A 92 23.84 -19.82 5.98
N LEU A 93 23.51 -18.56 5.73
CA LEU A 93 22.55 -18.15 4.71
C LEU A 93 23.08 -16.87 4.03
N ASN A 94 23.15 -16.89 2.70
CA ASN A 94 23.29 -15.66 1.94
C ASN A 94 21.90 -15.05 1.69
N PHE A 95 21.84 -13.75 1.47
CA PHE A 95 20.58 -13.13 1.12
C PHE A 95 20.73 -11.99 0.12
N GLU A 96 19.68 -11.80 -0.68
CA GLU A 96 19.49 -10.65 -1.54
C GLU A 96 18.07 -10.10 -1.33
N TRP A 97 17.97 -8.80 -1.06
CA TRP A 97 16.70 -8.11 -0.94
C TRP A 97 16.61 -7.03 -2.00
N GLN A 98 15.71 -7.19 -2.96
CA GLN A 98 15.44 -6.19 -3.99
C GLN A 98 14.38 -5.21 -3.53
N GLN A 99 14.57 -3.91 -3.84
CA GLN A 99 13.66 -2.85 -3.39
C GLN A 99 13.26 -1.91 -4.55
N PRO A 100 12.58 -2.42 -5.58
CA PRO A 100 12.05 -1.57 -6.65
C PRO A 100 10.77 -0.86 -6.21
N LYS A 101 10.24 0.02 -7.06
CA LYS A 101 8.90 0.60 -6.87
C LYS A 101 7.82 -0.48 -6.97
N ASN A 102 6.68 -0.25 -6.28
CA ASN A 102 5.65 -1.27 -6.07
C ASN A 102 5.11 -1.89 -7.36
N ASN A 103 4.83 -1.09 -8.39
CA ASN A 103 4.39 -1.61 -9.70
C ASN A 103 5.41 -2.55 -10.35
N LYS A 104 6.71 -2.28 -10.18
CA LYS A 104 7.78 -3.17 -10.66
C LYS A 104 7.86 -4.48 -9.87
N ILE A 105 7.55 -4.46 -8.58
CA ILE A 105 7.43 -5.68 -7.77
C ILE A 105 6.33 -6.58 -8.34
N PHE A 106 5.16 -6.02 -8.65
CA PHE A 106 4.06 -6.78 -9.26
C PHE A 106 4.46 -7.42 -10.59
N GLU A 107 5.16 -6.70 -11.46
CA GLU A 107 5.68 -7.23 -12.73
C GLU A 107 6.67 -8.38 -12.50
N GLN A 108 7.60 -8.22 -11.55
CA GLN A 108 8.61 -9.24 -11.23
C GLN A 108 7.96 -10.50 -10.64
N LEU A 109 7.05 -10.37 -9.69
CA LEU A 109 6.35 -11.50 -9.08
C LEU A 109 5.49 -12.25 -10.08
N THR A 110 4.76 -11.54 -10.96
CA THR A 110 3.98 -12.16 -12.03
C THR A 110 4.87 -12.93 -13.02
N ALA A 111 6.02 -12.37 -13.40
CA ALA A 111 6.96 -13.06 -14.26
C ALA A 111 7.63 -14.27 -13.58
N ASP A 112 7.89 -14.16 -12.28
CA ASP A 112 8.51 -15.22 -11.48
C ASP A 112 7.56 -16.39 -11.24
N SER A 113 6.26 -16.13 -11.08
CA SER A 113 5.23 -17.17 -10.87
C SER A 113 5.03 -18.11 -12.07
N LEU A 114 5.54 -17.76 -13.25
CA LEU A 114 5.51 -18.62 -14.44
C LEU A 114 6.58 -19.71 -14.42
N LYS A 115 7.49 -19.69 -13.46
CA LYS A 115 8.55 -20.71 -13.29
C LYS A 115 8.02 -21.86 -12.44
N GLU A 116 8.55 -23.05 -12.67
CA GLU A 116 8.27 -24.22 -11.82
C GLU A 116 8.74 -23.99 -10.37
N THR A 117 9.90 -23.38 -10.20
CA THR A 117 10.41 -22.88 -8.92
C THR A 117 10.77 -21.42 -9.09
N GLY A 118 10.23 -20.57 -8.24
CA GLY A 118 10.46 -19.14 -8.27
C GLY A 118 11.89 -18.74 -7.87
N THR A 119 12.20 -17.49 -8.06
CA THR A 119 13.42 -16.86 -7.54
C THR A 119 13.17 -16.30 -6.14
N PHE A 120 12.04 -15.61 -5.96
CA PHE A 120 11.71 -14.95 -4.70
C PHE A 120 11.01 -15.91 -3.75
N ALA A 121 11.46 -15.94 -2.49
CA ALA A 121 10.83 -16.74 -1.46
C ALA A 121 9.61 -16.04 -0.84
N MET A 122 9.67 -14.71 -0.75
CA MET A 122 8.62 -13.89 -0.16
C MET A 122 8.63 -12.46 -0.69
N THR A 123 7.56 -11.72 -0.37
CA THR A 123 7.47 -10.28 -0.64
C THR A 123 6.93 -9.49 0.55
N LEU A 124 7.34 -8.22 0.62
CA LEU A 124 6.79 -7.19 1.50
C LEU A 124 6.30 -6.03 0.63
N ILE A 125 4.99 -5.92 0.44
CA ILE A 125 4.37 -4.98 -0.48
C ILE A 125 3.38 -4.05 0.21
N GLN A 126 3.23 -2.86 -0.36
CA GLN A 126 2.27 -1.87 0.12
C GLN A 126 0.86 -2.24 -0.26
N ASP A 127 -0.07 -1.85 0.61
CA ASP A 127 -1.51 -1.89 0.38
C ASP A 127 -1.89 -1.29 -0.98
N GLY A 128 -2.63 -2.06 -1.74
CA GLY A 128 -3.11 -1.67 -3.05
C GLY A 128 -4.24 -2.58 -3.51
N ASN A 129 -5.22 -2.01 -4.20
CA ASN A 129 -6.36 -2.75 -4.76
C ASN A 129 -5.97 -3.87 -5.75
N GLN A 130 -4.70 -3.92 -6.15
CA GLN A 130 -4.18 -4.95 -7.06
C GLN A 130 -3.66 -6.19 -6.34
N ILE A 131 -3.39 -6.13 -5.03
CA ILE A 131 -2.91 -7.30 -4.25
C ILE A 131 -3.92 -8.44 -4.38
N GLU A 132 -5.17 -8.18 -4.04
CA GLU A 132 -6.24 -9.18 -4.13
C GLU A 132 -6.41 -9.71 -5.54
N SER A 133 -6.62 -8.82 -6.51
CA SER A 133 -7.05 -9.20 -7.86
C SER A 133 -5.94 -9.76 -8.74
N LYS A 134 -4.68 -9.33 -8.54
CA LYS A 134 -3.56 -9.68 -9.42
C LYS A 134 -2.54 -10.62 -8.78
N MET A 135 -2.54 -10.74 -7.46
CA MET A 135 -1.54 -11.53 -6.74
C MET A 135 -2.18 -12.73 -6.02
N VAL A 136 -3.13 -12.47 -5.12
CA VAL A 136 -3.72 -13.54 -4.30
C VAL A 136 -4.71 -14.38 -5.11
N LYS A 137 -5.69 -13.76 -5.79
CA LYS A 137 -6.68 -14.49 -6.60
C LYS A 137 -6.11 -15.22 -7.81
N THR A 138 -4.92 -14.85 -8.22
CA THR A 138 -4.22 -15.50 -9.36
C THR A 138 -3.22 -16.54 -8.92
N GLY A 139 -3.09 -16.80 -7.62
CA GLY A 139 -2.16 -17.79 -7.08
C GLY A 139 -0.69 -17.41 -7.24
N VAL A 140 -0.36 -16.11 -7.25
CA VAL A 140 1.04 -15.63 -7.27
C VAL A 140 1.58 -15.53 -5.84
N LEU A 141 0.72 -15.16 -4.89
CA LEU A 141 1.07 -14.94 -3.49
C LEU A 141 0.10 -15.67 -2.56
N ASP A 142 0.65 -16.27 -1.53
CA ASP A 142 -0.07 -16.92 -0.44
C ASP A 142 0.08 -16.15 0.87
N THR A 143 -1.02 -16.07 1.60
CA THR A 143 -1.05 -15.50 2.95
C THR A 143 -0.57 -16.54 3.95
N PHE A 144 0.36 -16.16 4.82
CA PHE A 144 0.78 -16.95 5.97
C PHE A 144 0.53 -16.14 7.25
N ILE A 145 -0.19 -16.71 8.20
CA ILE A 145 -0.46 -16.09 9.51
C ILE A 145 0.30 -16.86 10.59
N PRO A 146 1.41 -16.30 11.13
CA PRO A 146 2.19 -16.99 12.16
C PRO A 146 1.36 -17.26 13.41
N LYS A 147 1.51 -18.46 14.00
CA LYS A 147 0.81 -18.86 15.24
C LYS A 147 1.01 -17.85 16.36
N ASP A 148 2.26 -17.45 16.61
CA ASP A 148 2.59 -16.55 17.72
C ASP A 148 1.97 -15.16 17.52
N TRP A 149 1.86 -14.69 16.27
CA TRP A 149 1.15 -13.45 15.92
C TRP A 149 -0.36 -13.60 16.13
N ALA A 150 -0.95 -14.71 15.69
CA ALA A 150 -2.37 -15.00 15.83
C ALA A 150 -2.76 -15.09 17.31
N ASP A 151 -1.98 -15.80 18.12
CA ASP A 151 -2.19 -15.91 19.57
C ASP A 151 -2.13 -14.53 20.26
N ALA A 152 -1.16 -13.69 19.90
CA ALA A 152 -1.02 -12.33 20.44
C ALA A 152 -2.19 -11.40 20.06
N ASN A 153 -2.85 -11.67 18.92
CA ASN A 153 -4.01 -10.91 18.43
C ASN A 153 -5.36 -11.57 18.74
N ASN A 154 -5.39 -12.62 19.56
CA ASN A 154 -6.58 -13.38 19.96
C ASN A 154 -7.39 -13.89 18.75
N THR A 155 -6.70 -14.43 17.75
CA THR A 155 -7.27 -15.00 16.53
C THR A 155 -6.61 -16.34 16.19
N THR A 156 -6.98 -16.92 15.07
CA THR A 156 -6.32 -18.07 14.44
C THR A 156 -6.11 -17.78 12.96
N ALA A 157 -5.23 -18.51 12.28
CA ALA A 157 -5.04 -18.37 10.85
C ALA A 157 -6.34 -18.53 10.05
N ASP A 158 -7.15 -19.53 10.41
CA ASP A 158 -8.45 -19.78 9.76
C ASP A 158 -9.51 -18.70 10.02
N ALA A 159 -9.44 -18.01 11.16
CA ALA A 159 -10.40 -16.98 11.57
C ALA A 159 -10.01 -15.57 11.10
N TYR A 160 -8.76 -15.37 10.69
CA TYR A 160 -8.28 -14.07 10.25
C TYR A 160 -8.56 -13.86 8.75
N GLU A 161 -9.49 -12.98 8.44
CA GLU A 161 -9.94 -12.72 7.06
C GLU A 161 -9.07 -11.71 6.29
N GLY A 162 -7.95 -11.27 6.89
CA GLY A 162 -7.06 -10.23 6.31
C GLY A 162 -5.75 -10.79 5.77
N TYR A 163 -4.93 -9.90 5.24
CA TYR A 163 -3.52 -10.17 4.95
C TYR A 163 -2.66 -9.81 6.16
N LEU A 164 -1.55 -10.52 6.38
CA LEU A 164 -0.66 -10.28 7.51
C LEU A 164 0.00 -8.89 7.40
N PRO A 165 -0.36 -7.92 8.25
CA PRO A 165 0.26 -6.61 8.23
C PRO A 165 1.59 -6.64 9.00
N LEU A 166 2.65 -6.09 8.41
CA LEU A 166 3.87 -5.81 9.16
C LEU A 166 3.77 -4.47 9.88
N GLN A 167 3.27 -3.45 9.20
CA GLN A 167 3.13 -2.10 9.74
C GLN A 167 2.05 -1.31 8.99
N THR A 168 1.46 -0.36 9.71
CA THR A 168 0.60 0.67 9.12
C THR A 168 1.38 1.98 9.03
N LEU A 169 1.36 2.60 7.88
CA LEU A 169 1.91 3.93 7.62
C LEU A 169 0.78 4.90 7.29
N ASN A 170 1.07 6.19 7.37
CA ASN A 170 0.16 7.23 6.93
C ASN A 170 0.88 8.26 6.08
N LYS A 171 0.16 8.76 5.07
CA LYS A 171 0.50 10.00 4.40
C LYS A 171 -0.45 11.08 4.90
N VAL A 172 0.11 12.22 5.28
CA VAL A 172 -0.65 13.34 5.82
C VAL A 172 -0.31 14.62 5.06
N PHE A 173 -1.24 15.55 5.01
CA PHE A 173 -0.96 16.87 4.49
C PHE A 173 -0.08 17.63 5.45
N MET A 174 1.09 18.03 4.97
CA MET A 174 2.05 18.86 5.68
C MET A 174 2.36 20.10 4.86
N TYR A 175 2.63 21.21 5.52
CA TYR A 175 3.00 22.45 4.85
C TYR A 175 4.11 23.19 5.58
N ASN A 176 4.85 24.00 4.82
CA ASN A 176 5.85 24.91 5.39
C ASN A 176 5.14 26.11 6.01
N CYS A 177 5.39 26.33 7.29
CA CYS A 177 4.75 27.39 8.08
C CYS A 177 5.63 28.63 8.32
N VAL A 178 6.71 28.79 7.56
CA VAL A 178 7.55 30.01 7.60
C VAL A 178 6.84 31.19 6.93
N GLY A 179 5.92 30.91 6.01
CA GLY A 179 5.04 31.88 5.38
C GLY A 179 3.82 32.28 6.25
N GLU A 180 2.87 32.94 5.61
CA GLU A 180 1.64 33.43 6.25
C GLU A 180 0.41 32.52 5.97
N LYS A 181 0.52 31.56 5.04
CA LYS A 181 -0.55 30.62 4.71
C LYS A 181 -0.79 29.64 5.84
N SER A 182 -2.06 29.36 6.10
CA SER A 182 -2.54 28.18 6.81
C SER A 182 -3.45 27.36 5.90
N TYR A 183 -3.60 26.09 6.21
CA TYR A 183 -4.44 25.14 5.49
C TYR A 183 -5.39 24.55 6.52
N ASP A 184 -6.56 25.17 6.66
CA ASP A 184 -7.51 24.83 7.72
C ASP A 184 -8.66 23.93 7.21
N ASN A 185 -8.70 23.74 5.88
CA ASN A 185 -9.69 22.89 5.21
C ASN A 185 -9.05 22.04 4.12
N VAL A 186 -9.55 20.82 3.92
CA VAL A 186 -9.04 19.91 2.87
C VAL A 186 -9.17 20.49 1.45
N TRP A 187 -10.10 21.44 1.22
CA TRP A 187 -10.27 22.11 -0.06
C TRP A 187 -9.21 23.18 -0.33
N ASP A 188 -8.53 23.68 0.70
CA ASP A 188 -7.41 24.62 0.53
C ASP A 188 -6.29 24.02 -0.32
N PHE A 189 -6.08 22.69 -0.23
CA PHE A 189 -5.05 21.98 -1.01
C PHE A 189 -5.33 21.91 -2.51
N VAL A 190 -6.52 22.26 -2.95
CA VAL A 190 -6.94 22.26 -4.36
C VAL A 190 -7.50 23.60 -4.79
N ALA A 191 -7.24 24.65 -4.01
CA ALA A 191 -7.61 26.02 -4.33
C ALA A 191 -6.85 26.56 -5.54
N GLU A 192 -7.28 27.69 -6.07
CA GLU A 192 -6.64 28.34 -7.23
C GLU A 192 -5.16 28.66 -6.95
N GLY A 193 -4.28 28.22 -7.86
CA GLY A 193 -2.84 28.45 -7.75
C GLY A 193 -2.11 27.52 -6.79
N GLU A 194 -2.78 26.56 -6.16
CA GLU A 194 -2.13 25.55 -5.31
C GLU A 194 -1.56 24.37 -6.11
N HIS A 195 -0.33 23.99 -5.78
CA HIS A 195 0.42 22.93 -6.45
C HIS A 195 1.11 22.04 -5.42
N GLY A 196 0.36 21.13 -4.78
CA GLY A 196 0.88 20.26 -3.73
C GLY A 196 1.96 19.30 -4.22
N LEU A 197 2.99 19.08 -3.43
CA LEU A 197 4.01 18.07 -3.70
C LEU A 197 3.43 16.69 -3.36
N PHE A 198 3.44 15.79 -4.33
CA PHE A 198 2.94 14.43 -4.16
C PHE A 198 3.72 13.44 -5.03
N MET A 199 3.79 12.19 -4.59
CA MET A 199 4.41 11.15 -5.40
C MET A 199 3.67 10.96 -6.72
N ASP A 200 4.44 10.69 -7.77
CA ASP A 200 3.89 10.37 -9.09
C ASP A 200 2.96 9.15 -9.00
N ILE A 201 1.67 9.36 -9.26
CA ILE A 201 0.62 8.35 -9.16
C ILE A 201 0.75 7.22 -10.19
N ASP A 202 1.52 7.40 -11.26
CA ASP A 202 1.76 6.36 -12.24
C ASP A 202 2.85 5.37 -11.83
N SER A 203 3.75 5.80 -10.95
CA SER A 203 4.82 4.97 -10.41
C SER A 203 4.52 4.34 -9.05
N GLU A 204 3.47 4.81 -8.35
CA GLU A 204 3.18 4.40 -6.97
C GLU A 204 1.68 4.12 -6.74
N ILE A 205 1.37 2.84 -6.48
CA ILE A 205 -0.02 2.37 -6.31
C ILE A 205 -0.74 3.05 -5.14
N VAL A 206 -0.03 3.32 -4.04
CA VAL A 206 -0.61 3.91 -2.82
C VAL A 206 -1.25 5.28 -3.09
N GLY A 207 -0.67 6.09 -3.99
CA GLY A 207 -1.25 7.35 -4.41
C GLY A 207 -2.59 7.18 -5.13
N LYS A 208 -2.69 6.20 -6.01
CA LYS A 208 -3.97 5.87 -6.68
C LYS A 208 -5.03 5.38 -5.69
N ASN A 209 -4.64 4.57 -4.72
CA ASN A 209 -5.57 4.10 -3.69
C ASN A 209 -6.16 5.23 -2.86
N PHE A 210 -5.35 6.24 -2.54
CA PHE A 210 -5.85 7.46 -1.89
C PHE A 210 -6.95 8.12 -2.74
N LEU A 211 -6.73 8.29 -4.04
CA LEU A 211 -7.72 8.89 -4.93
C LEU A 211 -8.99 8.02 -5.02
N TYR A 212 -8.87 6.70 -5.14
CA TYR A 212 -10.03 5.81 -5.13
C TYR A 212 -10.79 5.86 -3.81
N MET A 213 -10.10 5.97 -2.68
CA MET A 213 -10.73 6.12 -1.37
C MET A 213 -11.68 7.31 -1.33
N LEU A 214 -11.32 8.43 -1.95
CA LEU A 214 -12.14 9.66 -1.97
C LEU A 214 -13.48 9.48 -2.72
N THR A 215 -13.65 8.43 -3.53
CA THR A 215 -14.91 8.14 -4.23
C THR A 215 -15.90 7.33 -3.38
N ARG A 216 -15.48 6.79 -2.24
CA ARG A 216 -16.36 6.08 -1.32
C ARG A 216 -17.27 7.07 -0.59
N ASP A 217 -18.47 6.63 -0.23
CA ASP A 217 -19.51 7.50 0.34
C ASP A 217 -19.08 8.16 1.65
N ASP A 218 -18.42 7.40 2.53
CA ASP A 218 -17.90 7.90 3.81
C ASP A 218 -16.92 9.08 3.62
N TYR A 219 -15.93 8.93 2.75
CA TYR A 219 -14.94 9.98 2.48
C TYR A 219 -15.49 11.13 1.63
N SER A 220 -16.34 10.83 0.66
CA SER A 220 -17.03 11.85 -0.13
C SER A 220 -17.95 12.71 0.74
N THR A 221 -18.57 12.12 1.75
CA THR A 221 -19.38 12.85 2.73
C THR A 221 -18.52 13.76 3.62
N MET A 222 -17.32 13.30 4.01
CA MET A 222 -16.36 14.18 4.73
C MET A 222 -15.94 15.38 3.87
N LEU A 223 -15.67 15.16 2.58
CA LEU A 223 -15.34 16.23 1.62
C LEU A 223 -16.52 17.19 1.43
N LYS A 224 -17.76 16.70 1.34
CA LYS A 224 -18.95 17.51 1.29
C LYS A 224 -19.08 18.39 2.54
N THR A 225 -18.96 17.81 3.73
CA THR A 225 -19.04 18.53 5.00
C THR A 225 -17.97 19.62 5.08
N ALA A 226 -16.75 19.32 4.64
CA ALA A 226 -15.68 20.32 4.58
C ALA A 226 -15.98 21.44 3.58
N PHE A 227 -16.54 21.12 2.41
CA PHE A 227 -16.97 22.10 1.43
C PHE A 227 -18.07 23.03 1.98
N GLU A 228 -19.07 22.47 2.65
CA GLU A 228 -20.18 23.24 3.26
C GLU A 228 -19.72 24.18 4.39
N ALA A 229 -18.55 23.91 5.00
CA ALA A 229 -17.93 24.75 6.01
C ALA A 229 -17.11 25.92 5.42
N LEU A 230 -16.81 25.92 4.12
CA LEU A 230 -16.07 27.01 3.47
C LEU A 230 -16.89 28.30 3.42
N PRO A 231 -16.23 29.48 3.35
CA PRO A 231 -16.87 30.72 3.00
C PRO A 231 -17.60 30.66 1.65
N ALA A 232 -18.70 31.40 1.50
CA ALA A 232 -19.53 31.34 0.28
C ALA A 232 -18.75 31.70 -1.02
N GLU A 233 -17.74 32.54 -0.94
CA GLU A 233 -16.88 32.92 -2.05
C GLU A 233 -16.03 31.73 -2.52
N GLU A 234 -15.46 30.99 -1.58
CA GLU A 234 -14.67 29.79 -1.87
C GLU A 234 -15.55 28.64 -2.39
N GLN A 235 -16.76 28.47 -1.79
CA GLN A 235 -17.73 27.51 -2.32
C GLN A 235 -18.07 27.82 -3.79
N ALA A 236 -18.27 29.09 -4.15
CA ALA A 236 -18.57 29.49 -5.51
C ALA A 236 -17.46 29.15 -6.51
N TYR A 237 -16.21 29.11 -6.07
CA TYR A 237 -15.08 28.67 -6.90
C TYR A 237 -15.15 27.16 -7.22
N PHE A 238 -15.43 26.31 -6.24
CA PHE A 238 -15.45 24.86 -6.41
C PHE A 238 -16.74 24.31 -7.01
N GLN A 239 -17.89 25.00 -6.77
CA GLN A 239 -19.22 24.51 -7.15
C GLN A 239 -19.36 24.08 -8.62
N PRO A 240 -18.85 24.82 -9.62
CA PRO A 240 -18.95 24.39 -11.02
C PRO A 240 -18.26 23.07 -11.31
N THR A 241 -17.13 22.80 -10.63
CA THR A 241 -16.41 21.52 -10.78
C THR A 241 -17.20 20.38 -10.12
N ILE A 242 -17.77 20.61 -8.94
CA ILE A 242 -18.60 19.63 -8.24
C ILE A 242 -19.85 19.27 -9.06
N ASP A 243 -20.53 20.27 -9.62
CA ASP A 243 -21.72 20.05 -10.46
C ASP A 243 -21.38 19.26 -11.73
N ALA A 244 -20.24 19.54 -12.35
CA ALA A 244 -19.76 18.80 -13.52
C ALA A 244 -19.48 17.32 -13.24
N MET A 245 -19.15 16.94 -12.00
CA MET A 245 -18.85 15.55 -11.61
C MET A 245 -20.11 14.73 -11.26
N ALA A 246 -21.29 15.33 -11.19
CA ALA A 246 -22.52 14.62 -10.83
C ALA A 246 -22.89 13.52 -11.84
N ALA A 247 -22.74 13.78 -13.14
CA ALA A 247 -22.99 12.79 -14.19
C ALA A 247 -21.96 11.65 -14.16
N ASP A 248 -20.70 11.95 -13.90
CA ASP A 248 -19.63 10.95 -13.80
C ASP A 248 -19.86 10.03 -12.59
N ALA A 249 -20.24 10.58 -11.43
CA ALA A 249 -20.59 9.81 -10.26
C ALA A 249 -21.72 8.80 -10.55
N ALA A 250 -22.80 9.27 -11.21
CA ALA A 250 -23.94 8.43 -11.58
C ALA A 250 -23.53 7.34 -12.61
N ASN A 251 -22.75 7.67 -13.63
CA ASN A 251 -22.27 6.74 -14.65
C ASN A 251 -21.36 5.65 -14.07
N LEU A 252 -20.60 5.96 -13.01
CA LEU A 252 -19.76 5.03 -12.29
C LEU A 252 -20.51 4.21 -11.22
N GLY A 253 -21.83 4.44 -11.05
CA GLY A 253 -22.64 3.75 -10.05
C GLY A 253 -22.28 4.14 -8.60
N LEU A 254 -21.66 5.32 -8.41
CA LEU A 254 -21.30 5.85 -7.11
C LEU A 254 -22.47 6.60 -6.46
N THR A 255 -22.36 6.91 -5.17
CA THR A 255 -23.36 7.71 -4.46
C THR A 255 -23.39 9.17 -4.95
N GLU A 256 -24.46 9.90 -4.63
CA GLU A 256 -24.57 11.32 -5.00
C GLU A 256 -23.43 12.16 -4.40
N ASN A 257 -22.97 11.84 -3.20
CA ASN A 257 -21.86 12.56 -2.55
C ASN A 257 -20.52 12.35 -3.25
N ALA A 258 -20.35 11.28 -4.04
CA ALA A 258 -19.10 11.00 -4.76
C ALA A 258 -18.70 12.13 -5.72
N LYS A 259 -19.63 13.00 -6.14
CA LYS A 259 -19.29 14.21 -6.93
C LYS A 259 -18.27 15.12 -6.22
N TYR A 260 -18.29 15.20 -4.89
CA TYR A 260 -17.30 15.97 -4.12
C TYR A 260 -15.93 15.31 -4.16
N GLY A 261 -15.87 13.98 -4.01
CA GLY A 261 -14.63 13.22 -4.16
C GLY A 261 -14.04 13.34 -5.55
N LEU A 262 -14.85 13.16 -6.59
CA LEU A 262 -14.41 13.27 -7.99
C LEU A 262 -13.96 14.69 -8.35
N ALA A 263 -14.63 15.73 -7.83
CA ALA A 263 -14.24 17.12 -8.02
C ALA A 263 -12.88 17.40 -7.38
N TRP A 264 -12.68 16.98 -6.13
CA TRP A 264 -11.41 17.12 -5.43
C TRP A 264 -10.28 16.38 -6.17
N ILE A 265 -10.52 15.14 -6.60
CA ILE A 265 -9.56 14.35 -7.39
C ILE A 265 -9.18 15.08 -8.68
N LYS A 266 -10.17 15.59 -9.42
CA LYS A 266 -9.96 16.31 -10.68
C LYS A 266 -9.06 17.53 -10.49
N LEU A 267 -9.32 18.32 -9.46
CA LEU A 267 -8.52 19.50 -9.14
C LEU A 267 -7.10 19.10 -8.72
N TRP A 268 -6.99 18.12 -7.82
CA TRP A 268 -5.68 17.62 -7.36
C TRP A 268 -4.83 17.09 -8.48
N VAL A 269 -5.36 16.17 -9.30
CA VAL A 269 -4.63 15.56 -10.44
C VAL A 269 -4.26 16.60 -11.49
N GLY A 270 -5.06 17.66 -11.63
CA GLY A 270 -4.78 18.76 -12.56
C GLY A 270 -3.70 19.73 -12.10
N SER A 271 -3.33 19.73 -10.80
CA SER A 271 -2.46 20.76 -10.24
C SER A 271 -1.25 20.25 -9.45
N TYR A 272 -1.26 19.01 -8.93
CA TYR A 272 -0.16 18.53 -8.09
C TYR A 272 1.17 18.49 -8.82
N ASN A 273 2.25 18.72 -8.08
CA ASN A 273 3.63 18.65 -8.56
C ASN A 273 4.19 17.24 -8.26
N ALA A 274 4.36 16.43 -9.31
CA ALA A 274 4.81 15.05 -9.18
C ALA A 274 6.25 14.95 -8.67
N GLN A 275 6.45 14.14 -7.64
CA GLN A 275 7.73 13.88 -6.99
C GLN A 275 8.10 12.41 -7.07
N THR A 276 9.40 12.13 -6.98
CA THR A 276 9.91 10.75 -7.09
C THR A 276 9.76 9.95 -5.80
N ASP A 277 9.73 10.59 -4.64
CA ASP A 277 9.66 9.96 -3.32
C ASP A 277 9.20 10.95 -2.24
N ASP A 278 8.71 10.44 -1.10
CA ASP A 278 8.34 11.23 0.08
C ASP A 278 9.56 11.92 0.74
N GLY A 279 10.75 11.35 0.63
CA GLY A 279 11.97 11.96 1.17
C GLY A 279 12.29 13.33 0.57
N PRO A 280 12.38 13.46 -0.76
CA PRO A 280 12.52 14.75 -1.43
C PRO A 280 11.42 15.76 -1.06
N ILE A 281 10.15 15.32 -0.95
CA ILE A 281 9.05 16.19 -0.50
C ILE A 281 9.33 16.74 0.89
N CYS A 282 9.68 15.88 1.85
CA CYS A 282 9.96 16.25 3.22
C CYS A 282 11.15 17.26 3.28
N ASN A 283 12.24 16.95 2.57
CA ASN A 283 13.41 17.83 2.53
C ASN A 283 13.11 19.21 1.92
N THR A 284 12.22 19.27 0.92
CA THR A 284 11.76 20.54 0.37
C THR A 284 10.98 21.33 1.41
N LEU A 285 9.98 20.69 2.05
CA LEU A 285 9.08 21.39 2.97
C LEU A 285 9.76 21.91 4.24
N VAL A 286 10.87 21.33 4.69
CA VAL A 286 11.59 21.82 5.87
C VAL A 286 12.51 23.03 5.57
N SER A 287 12.72 23.36 4.29
CA SER A 287 13.59 24.47 3.88
C SER A 287 12.90 25.82 4.12
N ASP A 288 13.65 26.81 4.61
CA ASP A 288 13.19 28.19 4.74
C ASP A 288 12.75 28.82 3.40
N SER A 289 13.25 28.29 2.29
CA SER A 289 12.89 28.74 0.94
C SER A 289 11.55 28.18 0.44
N ALA A 290 10.97 27.20 1.12
CA ALA A 290 9.73 26.54 0.73
C ALA A 290 8.47 27.19 1.35
N LYS A 291 8.54 28.49 1.62
CA LYS A 291 7.41 29.29 2.15
C LYS A 291 6.10 28.91 1.45
N ASP A 292 5.08 28.67 2.25
CA ASP A 292 3.71 28.42 1.78
C ASP A 292 3.56 27.19 0.84
N GLN A 293 4.59 26.34 0.74
CA GLN A 293 4.48 25.07 0.02
C GLN A 293 3.89 23.99 0.92
N PHE A 294 3.17 23.07 0.31
CA PHE A 294 2.61 21.91 1.00
C PHE A 294 2.80 20.63 0.20
N GLY A 295 2.55 19.50 0.84
CA GLY A 295 2.58 18.19 0.20
C GLY A 295 1.82 17.13 0.99
N LEU A 296 1.58 16.01 0.33
CA LEU A 296 0.99 14.82 0.93
C LEU A 296 2.06 13.73 0.97
N LEU A 297 2.59 13.42 2.16
CA LEU A 297 3.75 12.57 2.33
C LEU A 297 3.70 11.74 3.61
N VAL A 298 4.55 10.71 3.67
CA VAL A 298 4.65 9.82 4.83
C VAL A 298 5.14 10.57 6.07
N TYR A 299 4.35 10.56 7.13
CA TYR A 299 4.63 11.25 8.39
C TYR A 299 5.99 10.85 9.00
N SER A 300 6.34 9.56 8.93
CA SER A 300 7.61 9.06 9.50
C SER A 300 8.88 9.61 8.82
N LYS A 301 8.76 10.31 7.68
CA LYS A 301 9.92 10.99 7.05
C LYS A 301 10.47 12.15 7.90
N LEU A 302 9.67 12.71 8.80
CA LEU A 302 10.12 13.71 9.77
C LEU A 302 11.25 13.21 10.67
N ARG A 303 11.32 11.90 10.94
CA ARG A 303 12.42 11.29 11.71
C ARG A 303 13.78 11.55 11.07
N SER A 304 13.87 11.41 9.74
CA SER A 304 15.12 11.68 9.00
C SER A 304 15.56 13.14 9.08
N VAL A 305 14.60 14.07 9.22
CA VAL A 305 14.88 15.51 9.41
C VAL A 305 15.42 15.79 10.81
N GLU A 306 14.90 15.09 11.83
CA GLU A 306 15.36 15.26 13.22
C GLU A 306 16.84 14.92 13.41
N GLU A 307 17.36 14.01 12.61
CA GLU A 307 18.77 13.59 12.61
C GLU A 307 19.69 14.57 11.85
N SER A 308 19.12 15.51 11.08
CA SER A 308 19.87 16.46 10.26
C SER A 308 20.04 17.80 10.96
N ALA A 309 21.29 18.22 11.19
CA ALA A 309 21.61 19.52 11.78
C ALA A 309 21.34 20.73 10.85
N THR A 310 21.03 20.49 9.56
CA THR A 310 20.93 21.53 8.52
C THR A 310 19.49 21.89 8.14
N VAL A 311 18.50 21.15 8.66
CA VAL A 311 17.08 21.35 8.35
C VAL A 311 16.26 21.55 9.61
N SER A 312 15.19 22.32 9.52
CA SER A 312 14.34 22.64 10.66
C SER A 312 12.96 21.97 10.53
N LYS A 313 12.69 20.98 11.38
CA LYS A 313 11.33 20.41 11.50
C LYS A 313 10.28 21.39 12.01
N ASN A 314 10.72 22.50 12.64
CA ASN A 314 9.83 23.55 13.12
C ASN A 314 9.18 24.33 11.97
N ASN A 315 9.73 24.22 10.75
CA ASN A 315 9.17 24.84 9.56
C ASN A 315 7.95 24.05 9.01
N ILE A 316 7.70 22.84 9.50
CA ILE A 316 6.59 21.98 9.04
C ILE A 316 5.47 21.94 10.08
N LYS A 317 4.24 22.05 9.58
CA LYS A 317 3.03 21.69 10.31
C LYS A 317 2.27 20.58 9.59
N VAL A 318 1.58 19.75 10.38
CA VAL A 318 0.60 18.78 9.88
C VAL A 318 -0.77 19.44 9.97
N ALA A 319 -1.45 19.58 8.84
CA ALA A 319 -2.71 20.30 8.78
C ALA A 319 -3.78 19.73 9.74
N ALA A 320 -3.96 18.42 9.77
CA ALA A 320 -4.92 17.74 10.62
C ALA A 320 -4.67 17.86 12.14
N TYR A 321 -3.49 18.37 12.55
CA TYR A 321 -3.16 18.56 13.98
C TYR A 321 -3.44 20.00 14.45
N GLN A 322 -3.98 20.83 13.57
CA GLN A 322 -4.39 22.18 13.90
C GLN A 322 -5.81 22.22 14.48
N ASP A 323 -6.03 23.10 15.45
CA ASP A 323 -7.37 23.36 15.96
C ASP A 323 -8.23 23.94 14.85
N GLY A 324 -9.42 23.38 14.66
CA GLY A 324 -10.38 23.84 13.65
C GLY A 324 -10.19 23.30 12.25
N TYR A 325 -9.19 22.44 11.99
CA TYR A 325 -9.04 21.79 10.68
C TYR A 325 -10.28 20.98 10.31
N THR A 326 -10.73 21.10 9.06
CA THR A 326 -11.93 20.44 8.55
C THR A 326 -11.64 19.55 7.34
N GLY A 327 -12.11 18.30 7.39
CA GLY A 327 -11.99 17.31 6.32
C GLY A 327 -10.89 16.27 6.54
N LEU A 328 -10.41 15.68 5.46
CA LEU A 328 -9.42 14.60 5.48
C LEU A 328 -8.01 15.15 5.73
N GLY A 329 -7.34 14.69 6.77
CA GLY A 329 -5.95 15.05 7.06
C GLY A 329 -4.91 14.22 6.32
N GLY A 330 -5.32 13.15 5.65
CA GLY A 330 -4.47 12.20 4.97
C GLY A 330 -5.10 10.81 4.91
N TYR A 331 -4.29 9.77 4.74
CA TYR A 331 -4.77 8.38 4.70
C TYR A 331 -3.73 7.40 5.26
N GLY A 332 -4.24 6.25 5.76
CA GLY A 332 -3.43 5.11 6.20
C GLY A 332 -3.32 4.05 5.12
N TYR A 333 -2.22 3.30 5.13
CA TYR A 333 -2.01 2.13 4.32
C TYR A 333 -1.07 1.15 5.02
N CYS A 334 -1.15 -0.12 4.64
CA CYS A 334 -0.36 -1.17 5.26
C CYS A 334 0.75 -1.67 4.34
N HIS A 335 1.79 -2.21 4.96
CA HIS A 335 2.72 -3.12 4.33
C HIS A 335 2.37 -4.54 4.74
N TYR A 336 2.12 -5.38 3.75
CA TYR A 336 1.74 -6.78 3.94
C TYR A 336 2.86 -7.73 3.55
N LEU A 337 2.91 -8.86 4.24
CA LEU A 337 3.85 -9.94 4.02
C LEU A 337 3.16 -11.12 3.36
N PHE A 338 3.81 -11.70 2.34
CA PHE A 338 3.32 -12.87 1.63
C PHE A 338 4.46 -13.82 1.30
N VAL A 339 4.17 -15.12 1.26
CA VAL A 339 5.00 -16.14 0.62
C VAL A 339 4.66 -16.18 -0.86
N THR A 340 5.62 -16.42 -1.76
CA THR A 340 5.31 -16.68 -3.17
C THR A 340 4.85 -18.13 -3.34
N ASP A 341 3.82 -18.42 -4.16
CA ASP A 341 3.26 -19.76 -4.30
C ASP A 341 4.29 -20.79 -4.82
N ASN A 342 5.22 -20.36 -5.64
CA ASN A 342 6.35 -21.18 -6.13
C ASN A 342 7.68 -20.91 -5.39
N SER A 343 7.60 -20.59 -4.10
CA SER A 343 8.76 -20.25 -3.27
C SER A 343 9.86 -21.32 -3.32
N PRO A 344 11.13 -20.93 -3.54
CA PRO A 344 12.25 -21.86 -3.46
C PRO A 344 12.61 -22.26 -2.02
N LEU A 345 12.17 -21.49 -1.03
CA LEU A 345 12.48 -21.67 0.40
C LEU A 345 11.26 -21.33 1.27
N PRO A 346 10.14 -22.06 1.14
CA PRO A 346 8.88 -21.71 1.82
C PRO A 346 8.96 -21.79 3.35
N TRP A 347 9.65 -22.75 3.93
CA TRP A 347 9.86 -22.82 5.39
C TRP A 347 10.65 -21.63 5.91
N THR A 348 11.68 -21.22 5.18
CA THR A 348 12.52 -20.09 5.54
C THR A 348 11.74 -18.78 5.40
N ALA A 349 10.88 -18.67 4.36
CA ALA A 349 9.98 -17.53 4.19
C ALA A 349 8.98 -17.42 5.36
N CYS A 350 8.33 -18.52 5.75
CA CYS A 350 7.42 -18.55 6.90
C CYS A 350 8.14 -18.19 8.21
N ALA A 351 9.34 -18.76 8.45
CA ALA A 351 10.13 -18.44 9.64
C ALA A 351 10.55 -16.98 9.69
N PHE A 352 10.96 -16.40 8.55
CA PHE A 352 11.34 -14.99 8.49
C PHE A 352 10.14 -14.05 8.67
N ILE A 353 8.99 -14.37 8.09
CA ILE A 353 7.74 -13.63 8.31
C ILE A 353 7.35 -13.67 9.79
N ALA A 354 7.40 -14.84 10.44
CA ALA A 354 7.14 -14.97 11.87
C ALA A 354 8.14 -14.15 12.71
N TYR A 355 9.42 -14.19 12.37
CA TYR A 355 10.46 -13.39 13.04
C TYR A 355 10.16 -11.88 12.93
N MET A 356 9.83 -11.39 11.72
CA MET A 356 9.52 -9.98 11.49
C MET A 356 8.28 -9.50 12.26
N THR A 357 7.31 -10.37 12.51
CA THR A 357 6.02 -9.98 13.10
C THR A 357 5.88 -10.30 14.57
N CYS A 358 6.71 -11.24 15.11
CA CYS A 358 6.59 -11.72 16.48
C CYS A 358 7.77 -11.30 17.37
N THR A 359 8.83 -10.66 16.83
CA THR A 359 9.98 -10.20 17.62
C THR A 359 10.20 -8.69 17.49
N VAL A 360 10.80 -8.09 18.50
CA VAL A 360 11.18 -6.67 18.48
C VAL A 360 12.26 -6.43 17.43
N ASP A 361 13.27 -7.29 17.37
CA ASP A 361 14.40 -7.16 16.45
C ASP A 361 13.97 -7.35 14.99
N GLY A 362 12.99 -8.22 14.73
CA GLY A 362 12.44 -8.44 13.40
C GLY A 362 11.66 -7.22 12.87
N PHE A 363 11.09 -6.42 13.77
CA PHE A 363 10.38 -5.20 13.40
C PHE A 363 11.29 -3.96 13.33
N SER A 364 12.43 -3.94 14.02
CA SER A 364 13.37 -2.80 14.08
C SER A 364 14.11 -2.52 12.76
#